data_8087091bc582edb354a1e042ab5c7116
#
_entry.id   8087091bc582edb354a1e042ab5c7116
#
_cell.length_a   1.000
_cell.length_b   1.000
_cell.length_c   1.000
_cell.angle_alpha   90.00
_cell.angle_beta   90.00
_cell.angle_gamma   90.00
#
_symmetry.space_group_name_H-M   'P 1'
#
loop_
_entity.id
_entity.type
_entity.pdbx_description
1 polymer ?
#
loop_
_entity_poly.entity_id
_entity_poly.type
_entity_poly.pdbx_seq_one_letter_code
_entity_poly.pdbx_strand_id
1 'polypeptide(L)'
;VEGTARVEGTQIQKLDANWAPKGETLSIDADSLCLGHGLIPSIEAPQLSGIPISYRSDLGGWVPDMGEDGATSIEGVFVCGDGTGIRGAAAAELHGTLAGLSAAEYLGSQTAKERATLRRRFNRAARFGLAMTALSIPRPGLAMLTKPDTIVCRCESLTQTCILQEVEVGASSINAVKSGLRAGMGPCGGKYCQTA
;
A
#
# COMPACT_ATOMS: atom_id res chain seq x y z
N VAL A 1 9.20 -15.37 15.70
CA VAL A 1 9.91 -16.40 14.91
C VAL A 1 11.01 -16.96 15.80
N GLU A 2 11.15 -18.25 15.86
CA GLU A 2 12.14 -18.98 16.65
C GLU A 2 13.24 -19.51 15.74
N GLY A 3 14.46 -19.68 16.33
CA GLY A 3 15.66 -20.11 15.61
C GLY A 3 16.74 -19.02 15.54
N THR A 4 17.99 -19.44 15.40
CA THR A 4 19.15 -18.53 15.32
C THR A 4 19.82 -18.53 13.96
N ALA A 5 20.11 -19.70 13.40
CA ALA A 5 20.74 -19.85 12.08
C ALA A 5 19.69 -20.06 10.96
N ARG A 6 18.52 -20.56 11.29
CA ARG A 6 17.39 -20.80 10.39
C ARG A 6 16.09 -20.65 11.17
N VAL A 7 14.97 -20.61 10.46
CA VAL A 7 13.64 -20.70 11.08
C VAL A 7 13.47 -22.12 11.61
N GLU A 8 13.07 -22.25 12.87
CA GLU A 8 12.80 -23.53 13.55
C GLU A 8 11.37 -23.58 14.08
N GLY A 9 10.72 -22.42 14.20
CA GLY A 9 9.35 -22.30 14.63
C GLY A 9 8.84 -20.87 14.55
N THR A 10 7.55 -20.73 14.78
CA THR A 10 6.90 -19.42 14.88
C THR A 10 5.84 -19.43 15.96
N GLN A 11 5.62 -18.27 16.54
CA GLN A 11 4.52 -18.04 17.47
C GLN A 11 3.49 -17.16 16.80
N ILE A 12 2.23 -17.56 16.85
CA ILE A 12 1.10 -16.79 16.36
C ILE A 12 0.14 -16.50 17.52
N GLN A 13 -0.49 -15.34 17.46
CA GLN A 13 -1.48 -14.93 18.43
C GLN A 13 -2.65 -14.27 17.73
N LYS A 14 -3.86 -14.53 18.20
CA LYS A 14 -5.05 -13.82 17.70
C LYS A 14 -4.96 -12.33 18.01
N LEU A 15 -5.49 -11.51 17.12
CA LEU A 15 -5.66 -10.09 17.33
C LEU A 15 -7.14 -9.78 17.53
N ASP A 16 -7.45 -8.75 18.29
CA ASP A 16 -8.79 -8.18 18.37
C ASP A 16 -9.12 -7.30 17.13
N ALA A 17 -10.28 -6.64 17.14
CA ALA A 17 -10.72 -5.79 16.04
C ALA A 17 -9.79 -4.57 15.80
N ASN A 18 -8.99 -4.18 16.78
CA ASN A 18 -8.02 -3.09 16.70
C ASN A 18 -6.59 -3.58 16.43
N TRP A 19 -6.40 -4.89 16.19
CA TRP A 19 -5.13 -5.58 16.04
C TRP A 19 -4.26 -5.58 17.30
N ALA A 20 -4.85 -5.45 18.49
CA ALA A 20 -4.15 -5.71 19.74
C ALA A 20 -4.10 -7.22 20.01
N PRO A 21 -2.95 -7.78 20.50
CA PRO A 21 -2.82 -9.19 20.82
C PRO A 21 -3.88 -9.65 21.85
N LYS A 22 -4.52 -10.80 21.58
CA LYS A 22 -5.59 -11.34 22.42
C LYS A 22 -5.51 -12.85 22.56
N GLY A 23 -5.66 -13.34 23.80
CA GLY A 23 -5.67 -14.77 24.09
C GLY A 23 -4.28 -15.41 24.14
N GLU A 24 -4.26 -16.72 24.05
CA GLU A 24 -3.04 -17.51 24.14
C GLU A 24 -2.22 -17.47 22.86
N THR A 25 -0.91 -17.60 22.99
CA THR A 25 0.02 -17.75 21.88
C THR A 25 0.11 -19.23 21.51
N LEU A 26 0.01 -19.53 20.20
CA LEU A 26 0.20 -20.86 19.64
C LEU A 26 1.60 -20.93 19.02
N SER A 27 2.42 -21.88 19.49
CA SER A 27 3.70 -22.21 18.86
C SER A 27 3.50 -23.23 17.75
N ILE A 28 4.15 -23.03 16.62
CA ILE A 28 4.09 -23.89 15.43
C ILE A 28 5.53 -24.19 15.00
N ASP A 29 5.89 -25.46 14.91
CA ASP A 29 7.15 -25.89 14.32
C ASP A 29 7.12 -25.65 12.82
N ALA A 30 8.10 -24.90 12.30
CA ALA A 30 8.19 -24.56 10.89
C ALA A 30 9.64 -24.30 10.49
N ASP A 31 10.04 -24.73 9.32
CA ASP A 31 11.35 -24.43 8.73
C ASP A 31 11.32 -23.21 7.81
N SER A 32 10.14 -22.74 7.47
CA SER A 32 9.91 -21.61 6.58
C SER A 32 8.68 -20.81 7.01
N LEU A 33 8.75 -19.48 6.90
CA LEU A 33 7.66 -18.56 7.20
C LEU A 33 7.40 -17.62 6.02
N CYS A 34 6.20 -17.68 5.46
CA CYS A 34 5.75 -16.75 4.41
C CYS A 34 4.91 -15.64 5.03
N LEU A 35 5.31 -14.39 4.82
CA LEU A 35 4.60 -13.21 5.31
C LEU A 35 4.04 -12.39 4.15
N GLY A 36 2.79 -11.95 4.29
CA GLY A 36 2.14 -11.03 3.34
C GLY A 36 1.28 -10.04 4.09
N HIS A 37 1.71 -8.79 4.13
CA HIS A 37 1.03 -7.71 4.87
C HIS A 37 0.08 -6.88 3.99
N GLY A 38 -0.25 -7.37 2.80
CA GLY A 38 -1.04 -6.66 1.81
C GLY A 38 -0.19 -6.01 0.72
N LEU A 39 -0.85 -5.27 -0.14
CA LEU A 39 -0.25 -4.58 -1.28
C LEU A 39 -0.48 -3.08 -1.14
N ILE A 40 0.46 -2.28 -1.63
CA ILE A 40 0.35 -0.83 -1.72
C ILE A 40 0.41 -0.39 -3.19
N PRO A 41 -0.31 0.67 -3.60
CA PRO A 41 -0.23 1.21 -4.95
C PRO A 41 1.16 1.76 -5.27
N SER A 42 1.62 1.58 -6.51
CA SER A 42 2.81 2.26 -7.04
C SER A 42 2.39 3.61 -7.59
N ILE A 43 2.77 4.68 -6.91
CA ILE A 43 2.32 6.06 -7.20
C ILE A 43 3.43 6.97 -7.73
N GLU A 44 4.65 6.45 -7.91
CA GLU A 44 5.82 7.25 -8.24
C GLU A 44 5.64 8.00 -9.59
N ALA A 45 5.15 7.32 -10.61
CA ALA A 45 4.93 7.94 -11.92
C ALA A 45 3.83 9.03 -11.89
N PRO A 46 2.63 8.79 -11.33
CA PRO A 46 1.64 9.84 -11.14
C PRO A 46 2.16 11.02 -10.33
N GLN A 47 2.87 10.76 -9.22
CA GLN A 47 3.42 11.79 -8.35
C GLN A 47 4.45 12.67 -9.07
N LEU A 48 5.38 12.05 -9.82
CA LEU A 48 6.38 12.77 -10.61
C LEU A 48 5.75 13.57 -11.75
N SER A 49 4.59 13.12 -12.25
CA SER A 49 3.83 13.84 -13.27
C SER A 49 3.04 15.04 -12.72
N GLY A 50 3.06 15.26 -11.40
CA GLY A 50 2.31 16.36 -10.77
C GLY A 50 0.83 16.07 -10.55
N ILE A 51 0.38 14.80 -10.68
CA ILE A 51 -0.99 14.41 -10.37
C ILE A 51 -1.16 14.43 -8.85
N PRO A 52 -2.18 15.09 -8.31
CA PRO A 52 -2.47 15.09 -6.88
C PRO A 52 -2.65 13.67 -6.34
N ILE A 53 -2.15 13.43 -5.13
CA ILE A 53 -2.17 12.13 -4.46
C ILE A 53 -2.94 12.25 -3.15
N SER A 54 -3.89 11.35 -2.91
CA SER A 54 -4.70 11.28 -1.70
C SER A 54 -4.52 9.95 -0.97
N TYR A 55 -4.62 9.96 0.37
CA TYR A 55 -4.56 8.73 1.16
C TYR A 55 -5.95 8.06 1.25
N ARG A 56 -6.02 6.82 0.81
CA ARG A 56 -7.22 6.00 0.79
C ARG A 56 -6.93 4.61 1.36
N SER A 57 -7.18 4.42 2.64
CA SER A 57 -6.93 3.14 3.32
C SER A 57 -7.70 1.96 2.67
N ASP A 58 -8.90 2.22 2.18
CA ASP A 58 -9.74 1.24 1.46
C ASP A 58 -9.17 0.81 0.09
N LEU A 59 -8.18 1.54 -0.42
CA LEU A 59 -7.49 1.27 -1.69
C LEU A 59 -6.03 0.82 -1.51
N GLY A 60 -5.59 0.60 -0.28
CA GLY A 60 -4.24 0.15 0.05
C GLY A 60 -3.23 1.27 0.34
N GLY A 61 -3.69 2.52 0.48
CA GLY A 61 -2.83 3.65 0.86
C GLY A 61 -2.93 4.88 -0.03
N TRP A 62 -1.80 5.44 -0.44
CA TRP A 62 -1.75 6.61 -1.31
C TRP A 62 -2.12 6.25 -2.74
N VAL A 63 -3.03 7.01 -3.34
CA VAL A 63 -3.52 6.82 -4.71
C VAL A 63 -3.60 8.16 -5.44
N PRO A 64 -3.42 8.18 -6.79
CA PRO A 64 -3.61 9.39 -7.58
C PRO A 64 -5.10 9.79 -7.60
N ASP A 65 -5.35 11.08 -7.52
CA ASP A 65 -6.69 11.63 -7.71
C ASP A 65 -7.07 11.51 -9.19
N MET A 66 -8.21 10.88 -9.44
CA MET A 66 -8.70 10.62 -10.79
C MET A 66 -10.20 10.73 -10.84
N GLY A 67 -10.70 11.07 -12.01
CA GLY A 67 -12.11 10.96 -12.35
C GLY A 67 -12.52 9.54 -12.72
N GLU A 68 -13.73 9.40 -13.23
CA GLU A 68 -14.19 8.12 -13.76
C GLU A 68 -13.29 7.63 -14.89
N ASP A 69 -13.08 6.31 -14.93
CA ASP A 69 -12.32 5.62 -15.96
C ASP A 69 -10.87 6.12 -16.13
N GLY A 70 -10.27 6.65 -15.05
CA GLY A 70 -8.85 6.95 -14.99
C GLY A 70 -8.40 8.32 -15.47
N ALA A 71 -9.30 9.22 -15.89
CA ALA A 71 -8.94 10.59 -16.28
C ALA A 71 -8.33 11.37 -15.10
N THR A 72 -7.23 12.09 -15.33
CA THR A 72 -6.55 12.89 -14.30
C THR A 72 -6.84 14.38 -14.48
N SER A 73 -6.32 15.21 -13.55
CA SER A 73 -6.34 16.66 -13.68
C SER A 73 -5.47 17.20 -14.82
N ILE A 74 -4.58 16.36 -15.37
CA ILE A 74 -3.72 16.73 -16.51
C ILE A 74 -4.39 16.25 -17.80
N GLU A 75 -4.65 17.17 -18.69
CA GLU A 75 -5.32 16.88 -19.96
C GLU A 75 -4.55 15.84 -20.79
N GLY A 76 -5.26 14.83 -21.30
CA GLY A 76 -4.67 13.73 -22.08
C GLY A 76 -3.91 12.68 -21.26
N VAL A 77 -3.85 12.81 -19.93
CA VAL A 77 -3.19 11.85 -19.04
C VAL A 77 -4.21 11.02 -18.28
N PHE A 78 -4.05 9.71 -18.36
CA PHE A 78 -4.92 8.73 -17.72
C PHE A 78 -4.09 7.80 -16.83
N VAL A 79 -4.69 7.37 -15.72
CA VAL A 79 -4.10 6.40 -14.78
C VAL A 79 -5.04 5.19 -14.62
N CYS A 80 -4.48 4.00 -14.45
CA CYS A 80 -5.28 2.79 -14.33
C CYS A 80 -4.57 1.69 -13.55
N GLY A 81 -5.31 0.61 -13.28
CA GLY A 81 -4.79 -0.58 -12.61
C GLY A 81 -4.54 -0.37 -11.11
N ASP A 82 -3.72 -1.22 -10.52
CA ASP A 82 -3.44 -1.24 -9.09
C ASP A 82 -2.67 0.00 -8.59
N GLY A 83 -2.03 0.75 -9.49
CA GLY A 83 -1.46 2.08 -9.17
C GLY A 83 -2.50 3.12 -8.75
N THR A 84 -3.79 2.87 -9.03
CA THR A 84 -4.92 3.73 -8.63
C THR A 84 -5.70 3.16 -7.44
N GLY A 85 -5.18 2.12 -6.81
CA GLY A 85 -5.79 1.41 -5.69
C GLY A 85 -5.93 -0.08 -5.97
N ILE A 86 -5.62 -0.86 -4.95
CA ILE A 86 -5.57 -2.32 -5.04
C ILE A 86 -6.98 -2.91 -5.11
N ARG A 87 -7.34 -3.43 -6.29
CA ARG A 87 -8.66 -4.03 -6.56
C ARG A 87 -8.57 -5.42 -7.18
N GLY A 88 -7.35 -5.93 -7.37
CA GLY A 88 -7.06 -7.24 -7.93
C GLY A 88 -6.91 -7.25 -9.45
N ALA A 89 -6.21 -8.27 -9.96
CA ALA A 89 -5.76 -8.35 -11.36
C ALA A 89 -6.91 -8.23 -12.39
N ALA A 90 -8.03 -8.92 -12.18
CA ALA A 90 -9.18 -8.84 -13.08
C ALA A 90 -9.80 -7.43 -13.13
N ALA A 91 -9.81 -6.71 -12.02
CA ALA A 91 -10.25 -5.32 -11.99
C ALA A 91 -9.22 -4.41 -12.65
N ALA A 92 -7.92 -4.64 -12.43
CA ALA A 92 -6.85 -3.85 -13.05
C ALA A 92 -6.88 -3.93 -14.59
N GLU A 93 -7.10 -5.12 -15.16
CA GLU A 93 -7.27 -5.33 -16.60
C GLU A 93 -8.46 -4.54 -17.17
N LEU A 94 -9.62 -4.66 -16.51
CA LEU A 94 -10.83 -3.93 -16.94
C LEU A 94 -10.66 -2.42 -16.80
N HIS A 95 -9.96 -1.95 -15.76
CA HIS A 95 -9.66 -0.53 -15.57
C HIS A 95 -8.72 0.00 -16.64
N GLY A 96 -7.71 -0.79 -17.04
CA GLY A 96 -6.84 -0.46 -18.17
C GLY A 96 -7.62 -0.29 -19.47
N THR A 97 -8.56 -1.20 -19.75
CA THR A 97 -9.44 -1.10 -20.93
C THR A 97 -10.33 0.15 -20.87
N LEU A 98 -10.91 0.46 -19.70
CA LEU A 98 -11.71 1.68 -19.50
C LEU A 98 -10.89 2.95 -19.74
N ALA A 99 -9.69 3.03 -19.19
CA ALA A 99 -8.79 4.17 -19.40
C ALA A 99 -8.39 4.31 -20.87
N GLY A 100 -8.12 3.20 -21.57
CA GLY A 100 -7.84 3.20 -23.00
C GLY A 100 -9.01 3.70 -23.86
N LEU A 101 -10.24 3.31 -23.52
CA LEU A 101 -11.43 3.83 -24.18
C LEU A 101 -11.68 5.32 -23.88
N SER A 102 -11.37 5.76 -22.65
CA SER A 102 -11.42 7.19 -22.30
C SER A 102 -10.39 8.01 -23.09
N ALA A 103 -9.19 7.49 -23.27
CA ALA A 103 -8.17 8.11 -24.11
C ALA A 103 -8.59 8.16 -25.60
N ALA A 104 -9.22 7.10 -26.11
CA ALA A 104 -9.76 7.08 -27.46
C ALA A 104 -10.89 8.09 -27.64
N GLU A 105 -11.76 8.26 -26.64
CA GLU A 105 -12.81 9.29 -26.67
C GLU A 105 -12.24 10.71 -26.63
N TYR A 106 -11.21 10.94 -25.84
CA TYR A 106 -10.46 12.20 -25.85
C TYR A 106 -9.92 12.55 -27.26
N LEU A 107 -9.55 11.53 -28.03
CA LEU A 107 -9.11 11.68 -29.43
C LEU A 107 -10.26 11.67 -30.44
N GLY A 108 -11.52 11.77 -30.03
CA GLY A 108 -12.70 11.92 -30.88
C GLY A 108 -13.45 10.62 -31.22
N SER A 109 -13.07 9.47 -30.64
CA SER A 109 -13.80 8.21 -30.85
C SER A 109 -15.09 8.16 -30.02
N GLN A 110 -16.13 7.46 -30.51
CA GLN A 110 -17.38 7.26 -29.76
C GLN A 110 -17.33 5.97 -28.95
N THR A 111 -16.99 6.05 -27.69
CA THR A 111 -16.78 4.87 -26.80
C THR A 111 -17.75 4.78 -25.61
N ALA A 112 -18.64 5.75 -25.44
CA ALA A 112 -19.49 5.87 -24.25
C ALA A 112 -20.32 4.61 -23.93
N LYS A 113 -20.92 3.96 -24.94
CA LYS A 113 -21.73 2.74 -24.76
C LYS A 113 -20.89 1.55 -24.28
N GLU A 114 -19.71 1.39 -24.85
CA GLU A 114 -18.77 0.31 -24.50
C GLU A 114 -18.24 0.52 -23.09
N ARG A 115 -17.81 1.74 -22.74
CA ARG A 115 -17.37 2.12 -21.40
C ARG A 115 -18.43 1.83 -20.34
N ALA A 116 -19.70 2.18 -20.59
CA ALA A 116 -20.79 1.91 -19.63
C ALA A 116 -20.94 0.40 -19.31
N THR A 117 -20.75 -0.46 -20.31
CA THR A 117 -20.79 -1.93 -20.14
C THR A 117 -19.59 -2.44 -19.36
N LEU A 118 -18.39 -1.97 -19.71
CA LEU A 118 -17.15 -2.36 -19.04
C LEU A 118 -17.09 -1.86 -17.61
N ARG A 119 -17.61 -0.67 -17.31
CA ARG A 119 -17.67 -0.13 -15.95
C ARG A 119 -18.47 -1.04 -15.00
N ARG A 120 -19.58 -1.62 -15.48
CA ARG A 120 -20.35 -2.59 -14.68
C ARG A 120 -19.52 -3.85 -14.38
N ARG A 121 -18.75 -4.33 -15.35
CA ARG A 121 -17.86 -5.49 -15.16
C ARG A 121 -16.72 -5.15 -14.21
N PHE A 122 -16.09 -4.00 -14.37
CA PHE A 122 -15.06 -3.49 -13.45
C PHE A 122 -15.56 -3.41 -12.01
N ASN A 123 -16.71 -2.77 -11.78
CA ASN A 123 -17.29 -2.63 -10.44
C ASN A 123 -17.60 -4.00 -9.80
N ARG A 124 -17.97 -4.98 -10.60
CA ARG A 124 -18.20 -6.35 -10.10
C ARG A 124 -16.89 -7.04 -9.73
N ALA A 125 -15.87 -6.95 -10.56
CA ALA A 125 -14.55 -7.52 -10.31
C ALA A 125 -13.87 -6.86 -9.10
N ALA A 126 -13.96 -5.53 -8.99
CA ALA A 126 -13.37 -4.76 -7.91
C ALA A 126 -13.91 -5.13 -6.51
N ARG A 127 -15.16 -5.60 -6.40
CA ARG A 127 -15.74 -5.96 -5.08
C ARG A 127 -14.92 -7.00 -4.33
N PHE A 128 -14.43 -8.03 -5.02
CA PHE A 128 -13.60 -9.06 -4.40
C PHE A 128 -12.26 -8.48 -3.92
N GLY A 129 -11.58 -7.73 -4.78
CA GLY A 129 -10.30 -7.11 -4.44
C GLY A 129 -10.42 -6.13 -3.26
N LEU A 130 -11.46 -5.31 -3.24
CA LEU A 130 -11.74 -4.40 -2.12
C LEU A 130 -12.01 -5.15 -0.81
N ALA A 131 -12.74 -6.27 -0.86
CA ALA A 131 -12.97 -7.11 0.31
C ALA A 131 -11.65 -7.72 0.84
N MET A 132 -10.76 -8.15 -0.05
CA MET A 132 -9.43 -8.65 0.33
C MET A 132 -8.55 -7.54 0.89
N THR A 133 -8.53 -6.36 0.28
CA THR A 133 -7.78 -5.20 0.77
C THR A 133 -8.25 -4.78 2.16
N ALA A 134 -9.55 -4.87 2.45
CA ALA A 134 -10.11 -4.54 3.75
C ALA A 134 -9.53 -5.39 4.90
N LEU A 135 -9.04 -6.61 4.63
CA LEU A 135 -8.37 -7.46 5.61
C LEU A 135 -6.97 -6.94 5.98
N SER A 136 -6.35 -6.17 5.08
CA SER A 136 -4.98 -5.64 5.25
C SER A 136 -4.95 -4.17 5.66
N ILE A 137 -6.09 -3.54 5.90
CA ILE A 137 -6.14 -2.14 6.36
C ILE A 137 -5.51 -2.06 7.76
N PRO A 138 -4.40 -1.31 7.94
CA PRO A 138 -3.75 -1.18 9.24
C PRO A 138 -4.70 -0.68 10.32
N ARG A 139 -4.65 -1.28 11.49
CA ARG A 139 -5.42 -0.87 12.67
C ARG A 139 -4.48 -0.26 13.71
N PRO A 140 -4.98 0.58 14.64
CA PRO A 140 -4.14 1.26 15.63
C PRO A 140 -3.24 0.33 16.45
N GLY A 141 -3.68 -0.88 16.75
CA GLY A 141 -2.90 -1.88 17.48
C GLY A 141 -1.64 -2.35 16.75
N LEU A 142 -1.54 -2.16 15.43
CA LEU A 142 -0.33 -2.52 14.69
C LEU A 142 0.91 -1.76 15.22
N ALA A 143 0.77 -0.48 15.54
CA ALA A 143 1.86 0.32 16.09
C ALA A 143 2.35 -0.22 17.45
N MET A 144 1.48 -0.87 18.22
CA MET A 144 1.81 -1.47 19.51
C MET A 144 2.56 -2.81 19.40
N LEU A 145 2.62 -3.41 18.21
CA LEU A 145 3.34 -4.67 17.98
C LEU A 145 4.84 -4.44 17.77
N THR A 146 5.24 -3.20 17.49
CA THR A 146 6.66 -2.86 17.32
C THR A 146 7.39 -2.85 18.65
N LYS A 147 8.64 -3.29 18.61
CA LYS A 147 9.58 -3.29 19.74
C LYS A 147 10.72 -2.31 19.46
N PRO A 148 11.46 -1.88 20.48
CA PRO A 148 12.58 -0.95 20.28
C PRO A 148 13.59 -1.38 19.21
N ASP A 149 13.82 -2.68 19.06
CA ASP A 149 14.72 -3.29 18.07
C ASP A 149 14.06 -3.64 16.73
N THR A 150 12.76 -3.39 16.59
CA THR A 150 12.05 -3.63 15.31
C THR A 150 12.62 -2.73 14.22
N ILE A 151 13.09 -3.36 13.13
CA ILE A 151 13.64 -2.65 11.97
C ILE A 151 12.49 -1.98 11.19
N VAL A 152 12.47 -0.65 11.19
CA VAL A 152 11.52 0.18 10.44
C VAL A 152 12.03 0.41 9.02
N CYS A 153 13.28 0.80 8.86
CA CYS A 153 13.90 0.98 7.53
C CYS A 153 14.95 -0.10 7.28
N ARG A 154 14.62 -1.09 6.42
CA ARG A 154 15.55 -2.20 6.10
C ARG A 154 16.78 -1.74 5.33
N CYS A 155 16.63 -0.76 4.45
CA CYS A 155 17.74 -0.30 3.60
C CYS A 155 18.85 0.39 4.41
N GLU A 156 18.47 1.14 5.44
CA GLU A 156 19.38 1.89 6.30
C GLU A 156 19.54 1.22 7.69
N SER A 157 18.95 0.04 7.88
CA SER A 157 18.97 -0.74 9.15
C SER A 157 18.51 0.05 10.39
N LEU A 158 17.53 0.94 10.21
CA LEU A 158 17.03 1.79 11.29
C LEU A 158 15.95 1.06 12.08
N THR A 159 16.12 1.05 13.39
CA THR A 159 15.14 0.51 14.33
C THR A 159 14.11 1.56 14.76
N GLN A 160 13.03 1.10 15.43
CA GLN A 160 12.08 1.99 16.09
C GLN A 160 12.77 2.98 17.02
N THR A 161 13.73 2.50 17.84
CA THR A 161 14.51 3.35 18.76
C THR A 161 15.19 4.49 18.03
N CYS A 162 15.84 4.23 16.89
CA CYS A 162 16.50 5.29 16.10
C CYS A 162 15.51 6.38 15.67
N ILE A 163 14.32 5.97 15.20
CA ILE A 163 13.29 6.91 14.75
C ILE A 163 12.77 7.76 15.92
N LEU A 164 12.48 7.11 17.07
CA LEU A 164 11.98 7.82 18.25
C LEU A 164 13.00 8.81 18.81
N GLN A 165 14.29 8.44 18.88
CA GLN A 165 15.36 9.35 19.29
C GLN A 165 15.44 10.58 18.40
N GLU A 166 15.29 10.44 17.08
CA GLU A 166 15.29 11.56 16.16
C GLU A 166 14.10 12.50 16.39
N VAL A 167 12.93 11.93 16.73
CA VAL A 167 11.75 12.70 17.12
C VAL A 167 11.99 13.45 18.45
N GLU A 168 12.62 12.81 19.44
CA GLU A 168 12.94 13.40 20.74
C GLU A 168 13.91 14.58 20.62
N VAL A 169 14.86 14.53 19.68
CA VAL A 169 15.78 15.66 19.42
C VAL A 169 15.18 16.75 18.53
N GLY A 170 13.91 16.61 18.13
CA GLY A 170 13.13 17.70 17.52
C GLY A 170 12.71 17.48 16.06
N ALA A 171 12.87 16.29 15.50
CA ALA A 171 12.33 16.00 14.17
C ALA A 171 10.80 16.02 14.19
N SER A 172 10.19 17.07 13.64
CA SER A 172 8.74 17.31 13.64
C SER A 172 8.04 16.91 12.33
N SER A 173 8.76 16.31 11.40
CA SER A 173 8.21 15.88 10.11
C SER A 173 8.96 14.66 9.59
N ILE A 174 8.32 13.91 8.68
CA ILE A 174 8.95 12.78 7.97
C ILE A 174 10.22 13.24 7.23
N ASN A 175 10.22 14.45 6.66
CA ASN A 175 11.41 14.99 5.98
C ASN A 175 12.55 15.29 6.96
N ALA A 176 12.26 15.72 8.19
CA ALA A 176 13.28 15.91 9.22
C ALA A 176 13.91 14.56 9.61
N VAL A 177 13.11 13.53 9.89
CA VAL A 177 13.57 12.16 10.15
C VAL A 177 14.39 11.62 8.97
N LYS A 178 13.92 11.85 7.74
CA LYS A 178 14.65 11.48 6.52
C LYS A 178 16.02 12.15 6.43
N SER A 179 16.09 13.43 6.76
CA SER A 179 17.35 14.20 6.71
C SER A 179 18.34 13.74 7.79
N GLY A 180 17.88 13.47 9.01
CA GLY A 180 18.73 13.03 10.13
C GLY A 180 19.21 11.60 9.97
N LEU A 181 18.34 10.67 9.58
CA LEU A 181 18.59 9.23 9.58
C LEU A 181 18.70 8.59 8.19
N ARG A 182 18.47 9.32 7.10
CA ARG A 182 18.34 8.78 5.75
C ARG A 182 17.17 7.80 5.58
N ALA A 183 16.21 7.76 6.51
CA ALA A 183 15.01 6.93 6.42
C ALA A 183 14.28 7.18 5.10
N GLY A 184 13.95 6.13 4.34
CA GLY A 184 13.31 6.26 3.03
C GLY A 184 14.21 6.66 1.87
N MET A 185 15.52 6.87 2.10
CA MET A 185 16.49 7.24 1.05
C MET A 185 17.24 6.05 0.46
N GLY A 186 17.01 4.85 0.95
CA GLY A 186 17.64 3.65 0.44
C GLY A 186 17.06 3.19 -0.91
N PRO A 187 17.60 2.10 -1.49
CA PRO A 187 17.27 1.64 -2.85
C PRO A 187 15.80 1.26 -3.06
N CYS A 188 15.03 1.00 -2.00
CA CYS A 188 13.59 0.76 -2.13
C CYS A 188 12.76 2.02 -2.35
N GLY A 189 13.36 3.23 -2.26
CA GLY A 189 12.64 4.51 -2.41
C GLY A 189 11.59 4.77 -1.32
N GLY A 190 11.77 4.22 -0.12
CA GLY A 190 10.83 4.42 0.99
C GLY A 190 9.62 3.46 1.01
N LYS A 191 9.49 2.55 0.04
CA LYS A 191 8.30 1.68 -0.11
C LYS A 191 7.91 0.89 1.14
N TYR A 192 8.86 0.57 2.01
CA TYR A 192 8.60 -0.18 3.24
C TYR A 192 8.39 0.71 4.46
N CYS A 193 9.20 1.76 4.62
CA CYS A 193 9.18 2.58 5.82
C CYS A 193 8.26 3.80 5.78
N GLN A 194 7.74 4.20 4.61
CA GLN A 194 6.79 5.31 4.51
C GLN A 194 5.39 4.97 5.04
N THR A 195 5.08 3.69 5.18
CA THR A 195 3.79 3.20 5.67
C THR A 195 3.83 2.79 7.14
N ALA A 196 5.00 2.83 7.77
CA ALA A 196 5.25 2.50 9.19
C ALA A 196 5.24 3.78 10.11
#